data_a98dd26412e34e35a15d888c77d6c51a
#
_entry.id   a98dd26412e34e35a15d888c77d6c51a
#
_cell.length_a   1.000
_cell.length_b   1.000
_cell.length_c   1.000
_cell.angle_alpha   90.00
_cell.angle_beta   90.00
_cell.angle_gamma   90.00
#
_symmetry.space_group_name_H-M   'P 1'
#
loop_
_entity.id
_entity.type
_entity.pdbx_description
1 polymer ?
#
loop_
_entity_poly.entity_id
_entity_poly.type
_entity_poly.pdbx_seq_one_letter_code
_entity_poly.pdbx_strand_id
1 'polypeptide(L)'
;KDMLLLALMSSENRAAASLAHHYPGGYNAFIKAMNAKARALGMTNTHYVEPTGLSIHNVSTARDLTKLLIATKQYPLIGQLSTTTERMASFKDPNYTLPFRNTNHLVYNPKWNIQLTKTGFTNQAGHCLAMRTVIGNRSVSLVVLDAFGKYTHFADANRLRSWIETGKVTPIPAAARDYRRQKDARLAKNDSE
;
A
#
# COMPACT_ATOMS: atom_id res chain seq x y z
N LYS A 1 -7.89 -7.71 -17.05
CA LYS A 1 -8.34 -6.49 -16.32
C LYS A 1 -8.81 -6.83 -14.91
N ASP A 2 -9.58 -7.91 -14.72
CA ASP A 2 -10.16 -8.27 -13.42
C ASP A 2 -9.11 -8.67 -12.38
N MET A 3 -8.08 -9.44 -12.76
CA MET A 3 -6.97 -9.75 -11.86
C MET A 3 -6.24 -8.50 -11.36
N LEU A 4 -6.02 -7.52 -12.24
CA LEU A 4 -5.41 -6.26 -11.88
C LEU A 4 -6.30 -5.46 -10.92
N LEU A 5 -7.61 -5.43 -11.17
CA LEU A 5 -8.59 -4.81 -10.28
C LEU A 5 -8.57 -5.45 -8.89
N LEU A 6 -8.62 -6.79 -8.79
CA LEU A 6 -8.61 -7.49 -7.52
C LEU A 6 -7.30 -7.26 -6.73
N ALA A 7 -6.16 -7.26 -7.41
CA ALA A 7 -4.87 -6.99 -6.79
C ALA A 7 -4.79 -5.56 -6.23
N LEU A 8 -5.28 -4.56 -6.95
CA LEU A 8 -5.17 -3.16 -6.59
C LEU A 8 -6.26 -2.69 -5.61
N MET A 9 -7.52 -3.09 -5.82
CA MET A 9 -8.67 -2.67 -5.02
C MET A 9 -8.77 -3.44 -3.70
N SER A 10 -8.69 -4.76 -3.78
CA SER A 10 -8.93 -5.66 -2.64
C SER A 10 -7.67 -6.30 -2.07
N SER A 11 -6.50 -5.94 -2.61
CA SER A 11 -5.22 -6.50 -2.16
C SER A 11 -5.17 -8.04 -2.24
N GLU A 12 -5.79 -8.61 -3.28
CA GLU A 12 -5.87 -10.07 -3.46
C GLU A 12 -4.52 -10.64 -3.89
N ASN A 13 -3.90 -11.39 -2.98
CA ASN A 13 -2.54 -11.91 -3.17
C ASN A 13 -2.45 -12.92 -4.32
N ARG A 14 -3.50 -13.75 -4.51
CA ARG A 14 -3.55 -14.73 -5.62
C ARG A 14 -3.62 -14.02 -6.96
N ALA A 15 -4.33 -12.89 -7.04
CA ALA A 15 -4.38 -12.09 -8.25
C ALA A 15 -3.00 -11.49 -8.58
N ALA A 16 -2.29 -10.95 -7.60
CA ALA A 16 -0.93 -10.43 -7.77
C ALA A 16 0.05 -11.54 -8.21
N ALA A 17 -0.01 -12.71 -7.58
CA ALA A 17 0.81 -13.86 -7.95
C ALA A 17 0.49 -14.34 -9.38
N SER A 18 -0.79 -14.42 -9.74
CA SER A 18 -1.22 -14.80 -11.08
C SER A 18 -0.68 -13.85 -12.15
N LEU A 19 -0.74 -12.55 -11.91
CA LEU A 19 -0.18 -11.54 -12.82
C LEU A 19 1.32 -11.74 -13.01
N ALA A 20 2.06 -12.04 -11.94
CA ALA A 20 3.48 -12.30 -12.00
C ALA A 20 3.82 -13.58 -12.79
N HIS A 21 3.06 -14.65 -12.60
CA HIS A 21 3.25 -15.90 -13.33
C HIS A 21 2.97 -15.76 -14.84
N HIS A 22 2.05 -14.88 -15.23
CA HIS A 22 1.69 -14.62 -16.62
C HIS A 22 2.48 -13.48 -17.27
N TYR A 23 3.45 -12.93 -16.55
CA TYR A 23 4.32 -11.89 -17.11
C TYR A 23 5.22 -12.47 -18.22
N PRO A 24 5.52 -11.73 -19.29
CA PRO A 24 6.44 -12.20 -20.32
C PRO A 24 7.80 -12.59 -19.73
N GLY A 25 8.19 -13.85 -19.89
CA GLY A 25 9.38 -14.43 -19.27
C GLY A 25 9.13 -15.06 -17.89
N GLY A 26 7.91 -15.01 -17.37
CA GLY A 26 7.48 -15.71 -16.17
C GLY A 26 7.72 -14.96 -14.85
N TYR A 27 7.50 -15.67 -13.76
CA TYR A 27 7.53 -15.14 -12.39
C TYR A 27 8.84 -14.44 -12.02
N ASN A 28 9.98 -15.11 -12.29
CA ASN A 28 11.30 -14.53 -11.96
C ASN A 28 11.60 -13.26 -12.79
N ALA A 29 11.18 -13.24 -14.06
CA ALA A 29 11.31 -12.06 -14.91
C ALA A 29 10.46 -10.89 -14.37
N PHE A 30 9.28 -11.17 -13.81
CA PHE A 30 8.46 -10.17 -13.15
C PHE A 30 9.15 -9.55 -11.93
N ILE A 31 9.75 -10.36 -11.05
CA ILE A 31 10.48 -9.87 -9.88
C ILE A 31 11.69 -9.03 -10.31
N LYS A 32 12.43 -9.47 -11.32
CA LYS A 32 13.52 -8.68 -11.89
C LYS A 32 13.03 -7.32 -12.42
N ALA A 33 11.87 -7.30 -13.08
CA ALA A 33 11.27 -6.07 -13.59
C ALA A 33 10.83 -5.14 -12.45
N MET A 34 10.26 -5.67 -11.36
CA MET A 34 9.93 -4.88 -10.17
C MET A 34 11.17 -4.17 -9.60
N ASN A 35 12.27 -4.89 -9.41
CA ASN A 35 13.51 -4.33 -8.89
C ASN A 35 14.18 -3.36 -9.89
N ALA A 36 14.13 -3.65 -11.19
CA ALA A 36 14.61 -2.75 -12.22
C ALA A 36 13.84 -1.42 -12.22
N LYS A 37 12.51 -1.47 -12.08
CA LYS A 37 11.67 -0.27 -11.96
C LYS A 37 12.03 0.52 -10.69
N ALA A 38 12.21 -0.12 -9.56
CA ALA A 38 12.63 0.53 -8.32
C ALA A 38 13.96 1.28 -8.50
N ARG A 39 14.96 0.65 -9.11
CA ARG A 39 16.25 1.29 -9.42
C ARG A 39 16.08 2.48 -10.37
N ALA A 40 15.31 2.32 -11.44
CA ALA A 40 15.06 3.39 -12.40
C ALA A 40 14.38 4.62 -11.79
N LEU A 41 13.56 4.41 -10.75
CA LEU A 41 12.91 5.48 -10.00
C LEU A 41 13.78 6.07 -8.88
N GLY A 42 14.99 5.56 -8.68
CA GLY A 42 15.89 6.00 -7.60
C GLY A 42 15.43 5.54 -6.22
N MET A 43 14.72 4.42 -6.14
CA MET A 43 14.29 3.78 -4.88
C MET A 43 15.43 2.93 -4.32
N THR A 44 16.44 3.58 -3.78
CA THR A 44 17.72 2.94 -3.41
C THR A 44 17.64 2.04 -2.18
N ASN A 45 16.59 2.17 -1.37
CA ASN A 45 16.35 1.37 -0.17
C ASN A 45 15.17 0.41 -0.34
N THR A 46 14.90 0.01 -1.60
CA THR A 46 13.79 -0.88 -1.93
C THR A 46 14.31 -2.15 -2.59
N HIS A 47 13.82 -3.29 -2.12
CA HIS A 47 14.10 -4.60 -2.69
C HIS A 47 12.87 -5.49 -2.63
N TYR A 48 12.55 -6.14 -3.74
CA TYR A 48 11.43 -7.06 -3.85
C TYR A 48 11.94 -8.48 -4.13
N VAL A 49 11.41 -9.45 -3.40
CA VAL A 49 11.69 -10.88 -3.60
C VAL A 49 10.47 -11.65 -4.13
N GLU A 50 9.28 -11.05 -4.01
CA GLU A 50 8.04 -11.66 -4.48
C GLU A 50 6.96 -10.57 -4.73
N PRO A 51 5.86 -10.89 -5.49
CA PRO A 51 4.94 -9.87 -5.97
C PRO A 51 3.81 -9.49 -4.99
N THR A 52 3.59 -10.25 -3.91
CA THR A 52 2.41 -10.10 -3.06
C THR A 52 2.62 -9.21 -1.84
N GLY A 53 3.86 -9.06 -1.39
CA GLY A 53 4.20 -8.36 -0.15
C GLY A 53 4.11 -9.23 1.11
N LEU A 54 3.95 -10.54 0.96
CA LEU A 54 3.88 -11.47 2.10
C LEU A 54 5.26 -11.79 2.69
N SER A 55 6.32 -11.68 1.91
CA SER A 55 7.67 -11.94 2.39
C SER A 55 8.20 -10.76 3.21
N ILE A 56 8.82 -11.08 4.35
CA ILE A 56 9.54 -10.11 5.18
C ILE A 56 10.77 -9.51 4.47
N HIS A 57 11.24 -10.16 3.41
CA HIS A 57 12.38 -9.71 2.61
C HIS A 57 12.00 -8.69 1.52
N ASN A 58 10.70 -8.43 1.32
CA ASN A 58 10.25 -7.25 0.60
C ASN A 58 10.40 -6.03 1.51
N VAL A 59 11.29 -5.14 1.15
CA VAL A 59 11.62 -3.97 1.98
C VAL A 59 11.59 -2.69 1.18
N SER A 60 11.19 -1.61 1.83
CA SER A 60 11.19 -0.26 1.26
C SER A 60 11.22 0.80 2.37
N THR A 61 11.21 2.05 1.97
CA THR A 61 11.04 3.21 2.85
C THR A 61 9.85 4.04 2.41
N ALA A 62 9.30 4.84 3.32
CA ALA A 62 8.23 5.77 2.97
C ALA A 62 8.66 6.74 1.85
N ARG A 63 9.90 7.20 1.89
CA ARG A 63 10.49 8.07 0.86
C ARG A 63 10.53 7.40 -0.51
N ASP A 64 10.98 6.16 -0.58
CA ASP A 64 11.04 5.41 -1.84
C ASP A 64 9.64 5.16 -2.41
N LEU A 65 8.68 4.76 -1.57
CA LEU A 65 7.29 4.56 -1.99
C LEU A 65 6.62 5.86 -2.47
N THR A 66 7.02 7.01 -1.96
CA THR A 66 6.58 8.31 -2.48
C THR A 66 7.04 8.50 -3.93
N LYS A 67 8.26 8.10 -4.28
CA LYS A 67 8.75 8.12 -5.68
C LYS A 67 7.91 7.21 -6.57
N LEU A 68 7.57 6.02 -6.09
CA LEU A 68 6.69 5.09 -6.79
C LEU A 68 5.29 5.69 -7.03
N LEU A 69 4.70 6.30 -6.02
CA LEU A 69 3.40 6.98 -6.12
C LEU A 69 3.41 8.09 -7.18
N ILE A 70 4.48 8.88 -7.24
CA ILE A 70 4.64 9.93 -8.26
C ILE A 70 4.72 9.30 -9.65
N ALA A 71 5.48 8.24 -9.82
CA ALA A 71 5.62 7.54 -11.10
C ALA A 71 4.29 6.96 -11.62
N THR A 72 3.37 6.58 -10.73
CA THR A 72 2.05 6.05 -11.12
C THR A 72 1.16 7.06 -11.84
N LYS A 73 1.49 8.36 -11.82
CA LYS A 73 0.78 9.37 -12.62
C LYS A 73 0.81 9.07 -14.11
N GLN A 74 1.82 8.35 -14.58
CA GLN A 74 1.94 7.93 -15.98
C GLN A 74 1.06 6.73 -16.34
N TYR A 75 0.42 6.12 -15.35
CA TYR A 75 -0.39 4.90 -15.49
C TYR A 75 -1.80 5.10 -14.91
N PRO A 76 -2.68 5.88 -15.57
CA PRO A 76 -3.99 6.24 -15.02
C PRO A 76 -4.87 5.05 -14.64
N LEU A 77 -4.71 3.92 -15.30
CA LEU A 77 -5.46 2.70 -15.00
C LEU A 77 -5.19 2.21 -13.57
N ILE A 78 -3.96 2.35 -13.05
CA ILE A 78 -3.64 1.96 -11.66
C ILE A 78 -4.46 2.80 -10.68
N GLY A 79 -4.51 4.11 -10.87
CA GLY A 79 -5.32 5.00 -10.05
C GLY A 79 -6.80 4.65 -10.11
N GLN A 80 -7.35 4.47 -11.30
CA GLN A 80 -8.75 4.12 -11.51
C GLN A 80 -9.14 2.82 -10.81
N LEU A 81 -8.35 1.75 -10.99
CA LEU A 81 -8.65 0.45 -10.40
C LEU A 81 -8.46 0.44 -8.89
N SER A 82 -7.40 1.06 -8.38
CA SER A 82 -7.10 1.09 -6.94
C SER A 82 -8.10 1.91 -6.13
N THR A 83 -8.82 2.86 -6.74
CA THR A 83 -9.84 3.69 -6.08
C THR A 83 -11.27 3.20 -6.30
N THR A 84 -11.46 2.13 -7.05
CA THR A 84 -12.77 1.47 -7.18
C THR A 84 -13.26 1.02 -5.82
N THR A 85 -14.50 1.35 -5.46
CA THR A 85 -15.05 1.09 -4.12
C THR A 85 -15.40 -0.38 -3.91
N GLU A 86 -16.11 -0.96 -4.89
CA GLU A 86 -16.52 -2.37 -4.82
C GLU A 86 -16.73 -2.97 -6.22
N ARG A 87 -16.67 -4.28 -6.32
CA ARG A 87 -16.92 -5.04 -7.54
C ARG A 87 -17.40 -6.43 -7.22
N MET A 88 -18.41 -6.88 -7.97
CA MET A 88 -18.78 -8.29 -8.04
C MET A 88 -17.87 -8.99 -9.03
N ALA A 89 -17.15 -10.02 -8.58
CA ALA A 89 -16.34 -10.88 -9.45
C ALA A 89 -17.02 -12.25 -9.63
N SER A 90 -17.17 -12.67 -10.88
CA SER A 90 -17.75 -13.96 -11.24
C SER A 90 -16.62 -14.91 -11.61
N PHE A 91 -16.69 -16.11 -11.06
CA PHE A 91 -15.75 -17.20 -11.31
C PHE A 91 -16.46 -18.31 -12.04
N LYS A 92 -15.71 -19.04 -12.87
CA LYS A 92 -16.19 -20.25 -13.58
C LYS A 92 -15.48 -21.47 -13.00
N ASP A 93 -16.16 -22.60 -13.00
CA ASP A 93 -15.64 -23.91 -12.59
C ASP A 93 -15.12 -23.98 -11.14
N PRO A 94 -16.00 -23.92 -10.13
CA PRO A 94 -17.44 -23.81 -10.18
C PRO A 94 -17.93 -22.37 -10.40
N ASN A 95 -19.14 -22.22 -10.95
CA ASN A 95 -19.74 -20.92 -11.14
C ASN A 95 -20.18 -20.32 -9.79
N TYR A 96 -19.57 -19.20 -9.41
CA TYR A 96 -19.97 -18.42 -8.25
C TYR A 96 -19.56 -16.96 -8.41
N THR A 97 -20.19 -16.10 -7.63
CA THR A 97 -19.92 -14.66 -7.64
C THR A 97 -19.61 -14.20 -6.22
N LEU A 98 -18.55 -13.42 -6.07
CA LEU A 98 -18.14 -12.86 -4.79
C LEU A 98 -18.06 -11.33 -4.85
N PRO A 99 -18.52 -10.63 -3.80
CA PRO A 99 -18.28 -9.20 -3.65
C PRO A 99 -16.85 -8.95 -3.18
N PHE A 100 -16.17 -8.03 -3.85
CA PHE A 100 -14.88 -7.50 -3.41
C PHE A 100 -15.02 -6.01 -3.13
N ARG A 101 -14.35 -5.55 -2.07
CA ARG A 101 -14.38 -4.15 -1.63
C ARG A 101 -12.98 -3.59 -1.54
N ASN A 102 -12.89 -2.27 -1.63
CA ASN A 102 -11.64 -1.56 -1.43
C ASN A 102 -11.16 -1.70 0.02
N THR A 103 -9.90 -2.00 0.19
CA THR A 103 -9.28 -2.15 1.51
C THR A 103 -9.00 -0.81 2.20
N ASN A 104 -8.97 0.29 1.44
CA ASN A 104 -8.86 1.62 2.02
C ASN A 104 -10.24 2.21 2.33
N HIS A 105 -10.58 2.27 3.60
CA HIS A 105 -11.87 2.82 4.05
C HIS A 105 -12.06 4.30 3.72
N LEU A 106 -10.99 5.05 3.49
CA LEU A 106 -11.08 6.46 3.13
C LEU A 106 -11.70 6.70 1.75
N VAL A 107 -11.72 5.70 0.86
CA VAL A 107 -12.35 5.85 -0.47
C VAL A 107 -13.86 6.07 -0.38
N TYR A 108 -14.49 5.66 0.74
CA TYR A 108 -15.91 5.87 0.99
C TYR A 108 -16.22 7.21 1.66
N ASN A 109 -15.18 7.97 2.05
CA ASN A 109 -15.33 9.25 2.71
C ASN A 109 -15.29 10.38 1.66
N PRO A 110 -16.39 11.14 1.47
CA PRO A 110 -16.45 12.18 0.44
C PRO A 110 -15.51 13.36 0.68
N LYS A 111 -14.95 13.50 1.89
CA LYS A 111 -13.93 14.51 2.19
C LYS A 111 -12.57 14.21 1.58
N TRP A 112 -12.33 12.97 1.12
CA TRP A 112 -11.09 12.55 0.49
C TRP A 112 -11.25 12.48 -1.04
N ASN A 113 -10.32 13.12 -1.74
CA ASN A 113 -10.19 13.00 -3.19
C ASN A 113 -8.98 12.12 -3.52
N ILE A 114 -9.16 10.81 -3.37
CA ILE A 114 -8.10 9.82 -3.54
C ILE A 114 -7.96 9.48 -5.02
N GLN A 115 -6.75 9.59 -5.55
CA GLN A 115 -6.43 9.32 -6.94
C GLN A 115 -5.72 7.98 -7.15
N LEU A 116 -5.12 7.45 -6.10
CA LEU A 116 -4.50 6.14 -6.06
C LEU A 116 -4.32 5.72 -4.61
N THR A 117 -4.53 4.45 -4.33
CA THR A 117 -4.33 3.89 -2.99
C THR A 117 -3.89 2.45 -3.04
N LYS A 118 -3.08 2.05 -2.06
CA LYS A 118 -2.74 0.67 -1.75
C LYS A 118 -2.51 0.50 -0.27
N THR A 119 -3.17 -0.47 0.31
CA THR A 119 -2.96 -0.90 1.70
C THR A 119 -2.09 -2.14 1.74
N GLY A 120 -1.54 -2.43 2.89
CA GLY A 120 -0.81 -3.67 3.18
C GLY A 120 -0.83 -4.00 4.66
N PHE A 121 -0.78 -5.28 4.97
CA PHE A 121 -0.66 -5.76 6.35
C PHE A 121 -0.02 -7.15 6.38
N THR A 122 0.99 -7.29 7.22
CA THR A 122 1.46 -8.55 7.78
C THR A 122 1.79 -8.30 9.26
N ASN A 123 1.90 -9.34 10.07
CA ASN A 123 2.26 -9.18 11.48
C ASN A 123 3.63 -8.50 11.66
N GLN A 124 4.56 -8.76 10.74
CA GLN A 124 5.90 -8.17 10.77
C GLN A 124 5.91 -6.72 10.27
N ALA A 125 5.23 -6.45 9.16
CA ALA A 125 5.21 -5.13 8.55
C ALA A 125 4.31 -4.12 9.28
N GLY A 126 3.33 -4.60 10.03
CA GLY A 126 2.27 -3.74 10.57
C GLY A 126 1.31 -3.25 9.49
N HIS A 127 0.41 -2.35 9.83
CA HIS A 127 -0.52 -1.75 8.87
C HIS A 127 0.16 -0.66 8.05
N CYS A 128 0.02 -0.74 6.73
CA CYS A 128 0.66 0.15 5.78
C CYS A 128 -0.37 0.78 4.83
N LEU A 129 -0.09 2.01 4.42
CA LEU A 129 -0.88 2.75 3.45
C LEU A 129 0.04 3.56 2.55
N ALA A 130 -0.13 3.44 1.25
CA ALA A 130 0.45 4.31 0.24
C ALA A 130 -0.68 4.93 -0.58
N MET A 131 -0.70 6.25 -0.68
CA MET A 131 -1.84 6.95 -1.26
C MET A 131 -1.41 8.24 -1.97
N ARG A 132 -2.03 8.51 -3.12
CA ARG A 132 -1.96 9.79 -3.80
C ARG A 132 -3.34 10.42 -3.78
N THR A 133 -3.42 11.66 -3.33
CA THR A 133 -4.69 12.38 -3.13
C THR A 133 -4.54 13.87 -3.41
N VAL A 134 -5.63 14.60 -3.41
CA VAL A 134 -5.64 16.07 -3.51
C VAL A 134 -6.07 16.64 -2.16
N ILE A 135 -5.26 17.54 -1.61
CA ILE A 135 -5.53 18.27 -0.38
C ILE A 135 -5.31 19.75 -0.64
N GLY A 136 -6.34 20.58 -0.46
CA GLY A 136 -6.25 22.03 -0.69
C GLY A 136 -5.73 22.38 -2.10
N ASN A 137 -6.27 21.75 -3.13
CA ASN A 137 -5.88 21.89 -4.55
C ASN A 137 -4.43 21.46 -4.88
N ARG A 138 -3.75 20.79 -3.96
CA ARG A 138 -2.40 20.25 -4.17
C ARG A 138 -2.43 18.74 -4.28
N SER A 139 -1.70 18.19 -5.26
CA SER A 139 -1.44 16.75 -5.35
C SER A 139 -0.46 16.35 -4.25
N VAL A 140 -0.87 15.43 -3.39
CA VAL A 140 -0.12 14.95 -2.25
C VAL A 140 0.07 13.44 -2.35
N SER A 141 1.30 12.99 -2.18
CA SER A 141 1.63 11.58 -1.96
C SER A 141 1.93 11.38 -0.48
N LEU A 142 1.25 10.44 0.16
CA LEU A 142 1.51 10.08 1.55
C LEU A 142 1.71 8.59 1.71
N VAL A 143 2.59 8.24 2.63
CA VAL A 143 2.93 6.85 2.96
C VAL A 143 3.00 6.72 4.47
N VAL A 144 2.30 5.71 4.99
CA VAL A 144 2.37 5.29 6.39
C VAL A 144 2.81 3.84 6.41
N LEU A 145 3.86 3.54 7.14
CA LEU A 145 4.38 2.20 7.32
C LEU A 145 4.36 1.83 8.79
N ASP A 146 4.05 0.56 9.07
CA ASP A 146 4.08 -0.01 10.42
C ASP A 146 3.20 0.76 11.43
N ALA A 147 1.99 1.10 11.04
CA ALA A 147 1.04 1.72 11.95
C ALA A 147 0.44 0.70 12.92
N PHE A 148 0.25 1.15 14.16
CA PHE A 148 -0.37 0.35 15.23
C PHE A 148 -1.86 0.15 15.01
N GLY A 149 -2.30 -1.12 15.05
CA GLY A 149 -3.72 -1.48 15.05
C GLY A 149 -4.43 -1.27 13.71
N LYS A 150 -5.63 -1.81 13.63
CA LYS A 150 -6.39 -2.03 12.39
C LYS A 150 -6.71 -0.74 11.61
N TYR A 151 -6.84 0.40 12.29
CA TYR A 151 -7.30 1.65 11.66
C TYR A 151 -6.32 2.82 11.84
N THR A 152 -5.18 2.61 12.48
CA THR A 152 -4.25 3.69 12.82
C THR A 152 -3.60 4.30 11.59
N HIS A 153 -3.35 3.52 10.54
CA HIS A 153 -2.82 4.05 9.27
C HIS A 153 -3.79 5.04 8.60
N PHE A 154 -5.10 4.85 8.73
CA PHE A 154 -6.10 5.84 8.29
C PHE A 154 -6.14 7.06 9.22
N ALA A 155 -6.00 6.85 10.52
CA ALA A 155 -5.89 7.96 11.49
C ALA A 155 -4.64 8.80 11.24
N ASP A 156 -3.52 8.17 10.90
CA ASP A 156 -2.28 8.87 10.53
C ASP A 156 -2.44 9.65 9.23
N ALA A 157 -3.14 9.10 8.24
CA ALA A 157 -3.48 9.84 7.03
C ALA A 157 -4.32 11.10 7.35
N ASN A 158 -5.31 11.00 8.23
CA ASN A 158 -6.11 12.14 8.69
C ASN A 158 -5.26 13.18 9.45
N ARG A 159 -4.29 12.74 10.27
CA ARG A 159 -3.36 13.67 10.95
C ARG A 159 -2.46 14.40 9.95
N LEU A 160 -1.92 13.71 8.97
CA LEU A 160 -1.11 14.32 7.91
C LEU A 160 -1.93 15.32 7.09
N ARG A 161 -3.17 14.99 6.76
CA ARG A 161 -4.08 15.89 6.08
C ARG A 161 -4.34 17.15 6.90
N SER A 162 -4.70 17.00 8.18
CA SER A 162 -4.95 18.11 9.08
C SER A 162 -3.72 19.02 9.20
N TRP A 163 -2.54 18.45 9.31
CA TRP A 163 -1.29 19.21 9.33
C TRP A 163 -1.05 19.97 8.02
N ILE A 164 -1.29 19.37 6.87
CA ILE A 164 -1.15 20.04 5.56
C ILE A 164 -2.15 21.20 5.43
N GLU A 165 -3.38 21.02 5.91
CA GLU A 165 -4.45 22.04 5.82
C GLU A 165 -4.29 23.18 6.83
N THR A 166 -3.80 22.89 8.04
CA THR A 166 -3.83 23.83 9.16
C THR A 166 -2.46 24.21 9.73
N GLY A 167 -1.40 23.46 9.39
CA GLY A 167 -0.08 23.58 10.00
C GLY A 167 0.01 23.07 11.44
N LYS A 168 -1.10 22.58 12.01
CA LYS A 168 -1.15 22.10 13.40
C LYS A 168 -0.87 20.61 13.47
N VAL A 169 -0.01 20.21 14.42
CA VAL A 169 0.30 18.81 14.69
C VAL A 169 -0.72 18.25 15.68
N THR A 170 -1.42 17.21 15.28
CA THR A 170 -2.31 16.46 16.18
C THR A 170 -1.49 15.41 16.94
N PRO A 171 -1.63 15.33 18.28
CA PRO A 171 -0.88 14.37 19.09
C PRO A 171 -1.11 12.92 18.68
N ILE A 172 -0.05 12.12 18.73
CA ILE A 172 -0.12 10.68 18.52
C ILE A 172 -0.67 10.05 19.80
N PRO A 173 -1.65 9.12 19.71
CA PRO A 173 -2.17 8.41 20.87
C PRO A 173 -1.09 7.67 21.64
N ALA A 174 -1.23 7.59 22.98
CA ALA A 174 -0.27 6.91 23.84
C ALA A 174 -0.03 5.45 23.41
N ALA A 175 -1.10 4.72 23.10
CA ALA A 175 -1.03 3.34 22.64
C ALA A 175 -0.14 3.16 21.37
N ALA A 176 -0.19 4.10 20.43
CA ALA A 176 0.65 4.05 19.23
C ALA A 176 2.14 4.33 19.56
N ARG A 177 2.41 5.22 20.50
CA ARG A 177 3.78 5.49 21.00
C ARG A 177 4.36 4.28 21.73
N ASP A 178 3.55 3.63 22.57
CA ASP A 178 3.97 2.47 23.34
C ASP A 178 4.22 1.26 22.45
N TYR A 179 3.40 1.06 21.42
CA TYR A 179 3.62 0.03 20.39
C TYR A 179 4.99 0.17 19.73
N ARG A 180 5.34 1.37 19.28
CA ARG A 180 6.62 1.65 18.64
C ARG A 180 7.78 1.32 19.58
N ARG A 181 7.72 1.81 20.81
CA ARG A 181 8.75 1.56 21.83
C ARG A 181 8.94 0.07 22.11
N GLN A 182 7.84 -0.70 22.24
CA GLN A 182 7.91 -2.14 22.47
C GLN A 182 8.48 -2.89 21.27
N LYS A 183 8.12 -2.49 20.06
CA LYS A 183 8.64 -3.11 18.83
C LYS A 183 10.13 -2.85 18.67
N ASP A 184 10.57 -1.63 18.83
CA ASP A 184 11.98 -1.26 18.75
C ASP A 184 12.81 -2.02 19.80
N ALA A 185 12.30 -2.19 21.02
CA ALA A 185 12.95 -2.96 22.07
C ALA A 185 13.06 -4.47 21.75
N ARG A 186 12.07 -5.05 21.06
CA ARG A 186 12.13 -6.45 20.62
C ARG A 186 13.15 -6.66 19.50
N LEU A 187 13.19 -5.73 18.54
CA LEU A 187 14.18 -5.79 17.46
C LEU A 187 15.61 -5.70 18.00
N ALA A 188 15.87 -4.76 18.92
CA ALA A 188 17.20 -4.61 19.53
C ALA A 188 17.65 -5.86 20.31
N LYS A 189 16.73 -6.63 20.89
CA LYS A 189 17.08 -7.90 21.55
C LYS A 189 17.44 -9.00 20.55
N ASN A 190 16.73 -9.09 19.44
CA ASN A 190 16.99 -10.11 18.41
C ASN A 190 18.32 -9.86 17.66
N ASP A 191 18.75 -8.60 17.56
CA ASP A 191 20.03 -8.25 16.93
C ASP A 191 21.23 -8.49 17.87
N SER A 192 21.00 -8.80 19.15
CA SER A 192 22.03 -9.05 20.17
C SER A 192 22.24 -10.54 20.51
N GLU A 193 21.42 -11.44 19.94
CA GLU A 193 21.54 -12.90 20.01
C GLU A 193 22.15 -13.47 18.71
#